data_7563de8efe18e5df12becf49a4df076c
#
_entry.id   7563de8efe18e5df12becf49a4df076c
#
_cell.length_a   1.000
_cell.length_b   1.000
_cell.length_c   1.000
_cell.angle_alpha   90.00
_cell.angle_beta   90.00
_cell.angle_gamma   90.00
#
_symmetry.space_group_name_H-M   'P 1'
#
loop_
_entity.id
_entity.type
_entity.pdbx_description
1 polymer ?
#
loop_
_entity_poly.entity_id
_entity_poly.type
_entity_poly.pdbx_seq_one_letter_code
_entity_poly.pdbx_strand_id
1 'polypeptide(L)'
;MAKEIKYGAEARRALEAGVNQLADTVRVTIGPKGRNVVLDKSFGAPLITNDGVTIAKEIELEDRFENMGAQLIKEVASKTNDVAGDGTTTATVLAQAMVHEGMKNLEAGANPIILRKGMKKATDVAVEAIAKMSSKVKDKDQIAKVAAISAGDAEVGQSGGRC
;
A
#
# COMPACT_ATOMS: atom_id res chain seq x y z
N MET A 1 -18.80 -19.34 17.04
CA MET A 1 -17.66 -19.99 16.36
C MET A 1 -16.49 -20.11 17.32
N ALA A 2 -15.85 -21.27 17.38
CA ALA A 2 -14.60 -21.44 18.12
C ALA A 2 -13.51 -20.57 17.50
N LYS A 3 -12.63 -19.99 18.34
CA LYS A 3 -11.49 -19.20 17.88
C LYS A 3 -10.27 -20.09 17.82
N GLU A 4 -9.55 -20.06 16.70
CA GLU A 4 -8.22 -20.63 16.59
C GLU A 4 -7.19 -19.60 17.06
N ILE A 5 -6.17 -20.02 17.78
CA ILE A 5 -5.17 -19.14 18.38
C ILE A 5 -3.79 -19.64 17.99
N LYS A 6 -2.96 -18.76 17.41
CA LYS A 6 -1.54 -19.01 17.13
C LYS A 6 -0.66 -18.05 17.93
N TYR A 7 0.54 -18.49 18.30
CA TYR A 7 1.48 -17.73 19.13
C TYR A 7 2.86 -17.65 18.52
N GLY A 8 3.64 -16.70 19.00
CA GLY A 8 5.08 -16.61 18.77
C GLY A 8 5.45 -16.45 17.29
N ALA A 9 6.48 -17.17 16.88
CA ALA A 9 7.04 -17.06 15.53
C ALA A 9 6.08 -17.57 14.44
N GLU A 10 5.28 -18.60 14.72
CA GLU A 10 4.32 -19.13 13.74
C GLU A 10 3.25 -18.07 13.38
N ALA A 11 2.69 -17.41 14.39
CA ALA A 11 1.71 -16.35 14.17
C ALA A 11 2.30 -15.19 13.38
N ARG A 12 3.53 -14.76 13.70
CA ARG A 12 4.21 -13.68 12.99
C ARG A 12 4.45 -14.02 11.53
N ARG A 13 4.97 -15.23 11.23
CA ARG A 13 5.23 -15.67 9.86
C ARG A 13 3.97 -15.72 9.01
N ALA A 14 2.87 -16.22 9.56
CA ALA A 14 1.60 -16.25 8.84
C ALA A 14 1.10 -14.82 8.51
N LEU A 15 1.16 -13.90 9.47
CA LEU A 15 0.81 -12.50 9.21
C LEU A 15 1.72 -11.85 8.16
N GLU A 16 3.04 -12.07 8.25
CA GLU A 16 4.01 -11.54 7.28
C GLU A 16 3.79 -12.12 5.88
N ALA A 17 3.48 -13.40 5.77
CA ALA A 17 3.14 -14.03 4.50
C ALA A 17 1.95 -13.35 3.84
N GLY A 18 0.89 -13.06 4.59
CA GLY A 18 -0.27 -12.34 4.08
C GLY A 18 0.05 -10.90 3.65
N VAL A 19 0.85 -10.19 4.45
CA VAL A 19 1.37 -8.86 4.09
C VAL A 19 2.11 -8.91 2.75
N ASN A 20 3.00 -9.89 2.59
CA ASN A 20 3.80 -10.04 1.38
C ASN A 20 2.95 -10.39 0.16
N GLN A 21 2.02 -11.33 0.26
CA GLN A 21 1.17 -11.72 -0.86
C GLN A 21 0.38 -10.52 -1.41
N LEU A 22 -0.24 -9.72 -0.54
CA LEU A 22 -0.97 -8.54 -0.99
C LEU A 22 -0.03 -7.46 -1.55
N ALA A 23 1.01 -7.11 -0.82
CA ALA A 23 1.92 -6.04 -1.23
C ALA A 23 2.68 -6.36 -2.52
N ASP A 24 3.10 -7.61 -2.73
CA ASP A 24 3.76 -8.03 -3.95
C ASP A 24 2.83 -8.00 -5.16
N THR A 25 1.54 -8.33 -4.97
CA THR A 25 0.53 -8.21 -6.02
C THR A 25 0.31 -6.76 -6.43
N VAL A 26 0.24 -5.85 -5.46
CA VAL A 26 0.06 -4.41 -5.74
C VAL A 26 1.34 -3.81 -6.33
N ARG A 27 2.51 -4.24 -5.87
CA ARG A 27 3.82 -3.70 -6.28
C ARG A 27 4.10 -3.82 -7.77
N VAL A 28 3.54 -4.82 -8.48
CA VAL A 28 3.76 -4.98 -9.92
C VAL A 28 3.23 -3.82 -10.76
N THR A 29 2.34 -3.01 -10.18
CA THR A 29 1.73 -1.86 -10.87
C THR A 29 2.56 -0.57 -10.77
N ILE A 30 3.63 -0.54 -9.96
CA ILE A 30 4.37 0.69 -9.65
C ILE A 30 5.30 1.13 -10.80
N GLY A 31 5.33 2.43 -11.03
CA GLY A 31 6.30 3.10 -11.90
C GLY A 31 6.03 2.94 -13.39
N PRO A 32 6.95 3.45 -14.25
CA PRO A 32 6.74 3.53 -15.70
C PRO A 32 6.72 2.15 -16.41
N LYS A 33 7.18 1.10 -15.75
CA LYS A 33 7.10 -0.29 -16.21
C LYS A 33 6.01 -1.07 -15.47
N GLY A 34 5.13 -0.37 -14.77
CA GLY A 34 4.01 -0.98 -14.05
C GLY A 34 3.12 -1.80 -14.98
N ARG A 35 2.59 -2.90 -14.45
CA ARG A 35 1.73 -3.84 -15.18
C ARG A 35 0.33 -3.81 -14.60
N ASN A 36 -0.64 -4.22 -15.40
CA ASN A 36 -1.98 -4.47 -14.90
C ASN A 36 -2.04 -5.81 -14.18
N VAL A 37 -2.92 -5.87 -13.20
CA VAL A 37 -3.35 -7.09 -12.52
C VAL A 37 -4.70 -7.50 -13.07
N VAL A 38 -4.89 -8.79 -13.29
CA VAL A 38 -6.17 -9.37 -13.69
C VAL A 38 -6.80 -9.99 -12.44
N LEU A 39 -7.96 -9.49 -12.06
CA LEU A 39 -8.71 -9.94 -10.89
C LEU A 39 -9.90 -10.76 -11.37
N ASP A 40 -10.00 -12.00 -10.87
CA ASP A 40 -11.17 -12.82 -11.11
C ASP A 40 -12.39 -12.24 -10.39
N LYS A 41 -13.56 -12.35 -11.03
CA LYS A 41 -14.81 -11.92 -10.41
C LYS A 41 -15.79 -13.08 -10.41
N SER A 42 -16.47 -13.26 -9.29
CA SER A 42 -17.51 -14.29 -9.15
C SER A 42 -18.64 -14.16 -10.19
N PHE A 43 -18.87 -12.96 -10.71
CA PHE A 43 -19.84 -12.66 -11.77
C PHE A 43 -19.27 -11.65 -12.75
N GLY A 44 -19.39 -11.94 -14.05
CA GLY A 44 -18.97 -11.06 -15.13
C GLY A 44 -17.55 -11.34 -15.63
N ALA A 45 -17.00 -10.41 -16.39
CA ALA A 45 -15.65 -10.51 -16.93
C ALA A 45 -14.60 -10.18 -15.87
N PRO A 46 -13.40 -10.77 -15.93
CA PRO A 46 -12.28 -10.39 -15.06
C PRO A 46 -12.00 -8.90 -15.12
N LEU A 47 -11.66 -8.30 -13.99
CA LEU A 47 -11.27 -6.90 -13.90
C LEU A 47 -9.77 -6.76 -14.17
N ILE A 48 -9.42 -5.96 -15.17
CA ILE A 48 -8.03 -5.60 -15.48
C ILE A 48 -7.80 -4.19 -14.93
N THR A 49 -6.86 -4.05 -13.99
CA THR A 49 -6.58 -2.76 -13.35
C THR A 49 -5.12 -2.65 -12.90
N ASN A 50 -4.64 -1.41 -12.79
CA ASN A 50 -3.36 -1.06 -12.16
C ASN A 50 -3.56 -0.20 -10.90
N ASP A 51 -4.79 0.04 -10.50
CA ASP A 51 -5.08 0.80 -9.29
C ASP A 51 -4.83 -0.01 -8.03
N GLY A 52 -3.87 0.43 -7.22
CA GLY A 52 -3.41 -0.28 -6.03
C GLY A 52 -4.48 -0.50 -4.98
N VAL A 53 -5.37 0.46 -4.76
CA VAL A 53 -6.44 0.31 -3.76
C VAL A 53 -7.52 -0.65 -4.24
N THR A 54 -7.86 -0.63 -5.51
CA THR A 54 -8.82 -1.58 -6.11
C THR A 54 -8.29 -3.01 -6.00
N ILE A 55 -7.01 -3.22 -6.37
CA ILE A 55 -6.37 -4.53 -6.23
C ILE A 55 -6.38 -4.99 -4.77
N ALA A 56 -5.94 -4.13 -3.86
CA ALA A 56 -5.86 -4.47 -2.44
C ALA A 56 -7.21 -4.85 -1.84
N LYS A 57 -8.30 -4.21 -2.27
CA LYS A 57 -9.66 -4.50 -1.77
C LYS A 57 -10.18 -5.86 -2.20
N GLU A 58 -9.78 -6.36 -3.37
CA GLU A 58 -10.25 -7.63 -3.93
C GLU A 58 -9.46 -8.85 -3.41
N ILE A 59 -8.27 -8.64 -2.80
CA ILE A 59 -7.45 -9.76 -2.32
C ILE A 59 -8.03 -10.34 -1.04
N GLU A 60 -8.35 -11.64 -1.10
CA GLU A 60 -8.69 -12.50 0.03
C GLU A 60 -7.86 -13.79 -0.07
N LEU A 61 -7.30 -14.22 1.07
CA LEU A 61 -6.45 -15.40 1.14
C LEU A 61 -7.19 -16.55 1.85
N GLU A 62 -6.93 -17.79 1.43
CA GLU A 62 -7.57 -18.99 1.98
C GLU A 62 -7.16 -19.23 3.44
N ASP A 63 -5.87 -19.06 3.76
CA ASP A 63 -5.41 -19.18 5.14
C ASP A 63 -5.87 -17.96 5.95
N ARG A 64 -6.59 -18.22 7.04
CA ARG A 64 -7.18 -17.17 7.88
C ARG A 64 -6.16 -16.26 8.54
N PHE A 65 -4.99 -16.79 8.91
CA PHE A 65 -3.94 -16.00 9.57
C PHE A 65 -3.17 -15.18 8.57
N GLU A 66 -2.89 -15.73 7.38
CA GLU A 66 -2.33 -14.95 6.27
C GLU A 66 -3.31 -13.86 5.84
N ASN A 67 -4.60 -14.19 5.73
CA ASN A 67 -5.62 -13.21 5.38
C ASN A 67 -5.70 -12.04 6.40
N MET A 68 -5.49 -12.30 7.69
CA MET A 68 -5.39 -11.21 8.67
C MET A 68 -4.21 -10.26 8.35
N GLY A 69 -3.06 -10.80 7.95
CA GLY A 69 -1.91 -10.01 7.50
C GLY A 69 -2.25 -9.17 6.27
N ALA A 70 -2.90 -9.77 5.28
CA ALA A 70 -3.38 -9.07 4.09
C ALA A 70 -4.37 -7.95 4.43
N GLN A 71 -5.31 -8.19 5.35
CA GLN A 71 -6.28 -7.17 5.79
C GLN A 71 -5.60 -5.96 6.46
N LEU A 72 -4.54 -6.16 7.25
CA LEU A 72 -3.79 -5.07 7.86
C LEU A 72 -3.14 -4.16 6.80
N ILE A 73 -2.57 -4.73 5.75
CA ILE A 73 -1.99 -3.97 4.64
C ILE A 73 -3.06 -3.35 3.73
N LYS A 74 -4.17 -4.03 3.52
CA LYS A 74 -5.36 -3.47 2.83
C LYS A 74 -5.83 -2.18 3.50
N GLU A 75 -5.80 -2.12 4.83
CA GLU A 75 -6.17 -0.91 5.57
C GLU A 75 -5.22 0.26 5.28
N VAL A 76 -3.92 0.01 5.09
CA VAL A 76 -2.95 1.05 4.71
C VAL A 76 -3.31 1.65 3.35
N ALA A 77 -3.61 0.82 2.34
CA ALA A 77 -4.02 1.30 1.02
C ALA A 77 -5.32 2.11 1.10
N SER A 78 -6.32 1.62 1.83
CA SER A 78 -7.62 2.27 1.98
C SER A 78 -7.50 3.63 2.68
N LYS A 79 -6.79 3.70 3.81
CA LYS A 79 -6.57 4.97 4.52
C LYS A 79 -5.79 6.00 3.69
N THR A 80 -4.80 5.54 2.91
CA THR A 80 -4.07 6.43 2.01
C THR A 80 -4.99 7.00 0.93
N ASN A 81 -5.84 6.16 0.35
CA ASN A 81 -6.85 6.60 -0.62
C ASN A 81 -7.82 7.62 -0.01
N ASP A 82 -8.32 7.38 1.19
CA ASP A 82 -9.30 8.25 1.85
C ASP A 82 -8.74 9.64 2.18
N VAL A 83 -7.43 9.72 2.47
CA VAL A 83 -6.76 10.98 2.86
C VAL A 83 -6.20 11.73 1.66
N ALA A 84 -5.59 11.03 0.70
CA ALA A 84 -4.83 11.64 -0.40
C ALA A 84 -5.39 11.33 -1.79
N GLY A 85 -6.17 10.27 -1.96
CA GLY A 85 -6.67 9.84 -3.27
C GLY A 85 -5.60 9.31 -4.22
N ASP A 86 -4.34 9.25 -3.79
CA ASP A 86 -3.18 8.83 -4.57
C ASP A 86 -2.10 8.22 -3.67
N GLY A 87 -1.13 7.52 -4.28
CA GLY A 87 0.01 6.94 -3.56
C GLY A 87 -0.29 5.64 -2.82
N THR A 88 -1.42 4.99 -3.08
CA THR A 88 -1.84 3.75 -2.41
C THR A 88 -0.86 2.61 -2.60
N THR A 89 -0.34 2.41 -3.82
CA THR A 89 0.70 1.43 -4.13
C THR A 89 1.99 1.72 -3.37
N THR A 90 2.45 2.97 -3.38
CA THR A 90 3.66 3.40 -2.67
C THR A 90 3.53 3.17 -1.16
N ALA A 91 2.40 3.54 -0.57
CA ALA A 91 2.13 3.34 0.85
C ALA A 91 2.15 1.85 1.23
N THR A 92 1.55 1.00 0.40
CA THR A 92 1.52 -0.46 0.58
C THR A 92 2.93 -1.06 0.56
N VAL A 93 3.75 -0.67 -0.41
CA VAL A 93 5.15 -1.15 -0.53
C VAL A 93 6.02 -0.66 0.62
N LEU A 94 5.86 0.60 1.04
CA LEU A 94 6.56 1.12 2.21
C LEU A 94 6.15 0.39 3.49
N ALA A 95 4.87 0.13 3.69
CA ALA A 95 4.39 -0.61 4.85
C ALA A 95 4.95 -2.04 4.87
N GLN A 96 5.00 -2.74 3.73
CA GLN A 96 5.65 -4.04 3.60
C GLN A 96 7.13 -3.98 4.03
N ALA A 97 7.88 -3.01 3.52
CA ALA A 97 9.28 -2.84 3.87
C ALA A 97 9.48 -2.57 5.38
N MET A 98 8.62 -1.73 5.97
CA MET A 98 8.66 -1.46 7.42
C MET A 98 8.35 -2.70 8.26
N VAL A 99 7.37 -3.51 7.85
CA VAL A 99 7.05 -4.78 8.51
C VAL A 99 8.23 -5.73 8.41
N HIS A 100 8.79 -5.92 7.22
CA HIS A 100 9.90 -6.83 6.99
C HIS A 100 11.15 -6.47 7.81
N GLU A 101 11.57 -5.21 7.81
CA GLU A 101 12.71 -4.75 8.62
C GLU A 101 12.39 -4.79 10.12
N GLY A 102 11.16 -4.48 10.50
CA GLY A 102 10.70 -4.60 11.89
C GLY A 102 10.76 -6.05 12.39
N MET A 103 10.31 -7.01 11.57
CA MET A 103 10.34 -8.43 11.91
C MET A 103 11.76 -8.96 12.08
N LYS A 104 12.71 -8.59 11.22
CA LYS A 104 14.13 -8.94 11.37
C LYS A 104 14.69 -8.47 12.72
N ASN A 105 14.37 -7.25 13.11
CA ASN A 105 14.81 -6.70 14.40
C ASN A 105 14.18 -7.45 15.58
N LEU A 106 12.91 -7.81 15.50
CA LEU A 106 12.23 -8.61 16.54
C LEU A 106 12.82 -10.01 16.67
N GLU A 107 13.14 -10.66 15.55
CA GLU A 107 13.78 -11.97 15.55
C GLU A 107 15.22 -11.92 16.11
N ALA A 108 15.91 -10.81 15.93
CA ALA A 108 17.21 -10.53 16.55
C ALA A 108 17.11 -10.18 18.05
N GLY A 109 15.92 -10.17 18.64
CA GLY A 109 15.71 -9.95 20.06
C GLY A 109 15.45 -8.49 20.46
N ALA A 110 15.15 -7.60 19.51
CA ALA A 110 14.82 -6.21 19.83
C ALA A 110 13.51 -6.12 20.64
N ASN A 111 13.48 -5.20 21.60
CA ASN A 111 12.27 -4.93 22.36
C ASN A 111 11.21 -4.25 21.47
N PRO A 112 10.01 -4.85 21.29
CA PRO A 112 8.99 -4.33 20.37
C PRO A 112 8.47 -2.93 20.77
N ILE A 113 8.46 -2.60 22.05
CA ILE A 113 8.01 -1.29 22.55
C ILE A 113 9.03 -0.20 22.16
N ILE A 114 10.31 -0.50 22.27
CA ILE A 114 11.38 0.42 21.88
C ILE A 114 11.41 0.57 20.36
N LEU A 115 11.29 -0.54 19.62
CA LEU A 115 11.22 -0.53 18.17
C LEU A 115 10.08 0.36 17.68
N ARG A 116 8.88 0.19 18.22
CA ARG A 116 7.71 1.02 17.88
C ARG A 116 7.96 2.51 18.14
N LYS A 117 8.58 2.86 19.25
CA LYS A 117 8.93 4.27 19.55
C LYS A 117 9.93 4.83 18.53
N GLY A 118 10.93 4.02 18.15
CA GLY A 118 11.92 4.39 17.14
C GLY A 118 11.29 4.61 15.78
N MET A 119 10.42 3.69 15.32
CA MET A 119 9.69 3.80 14.07
C MET A 119 8.83 5.07 14.02
N LYS A 120 8.10 5.36 15.11
CA LYS A 120 7.29 6.58 15.18
C LYS A 120 8.17 7.84 15.03
N LYS A 121 9.26 7.94 15.78
CA LYS A 121 10.18 9.07 15.68
C LYS A 121 10.79 9.22 14.29
N ALA A 122 11.18 8.12 13.66
CA ALA A 122 11.71 8.13 12.29
C ALA A 122 10.66 8.61 11.28
N THR A 123 9.40 8.16 11.44
CA THR A 123 8.28 8.60 10.60
C THR A 123 8.04 10.10 10.74
N ASP A 124 8.00 10.62 11.97
CA ASP A 124 7.80 12.06 12.22
C ASP A 124 8.88 12.90 11.51
N VAL A 125 10.16 12.50 11.62
CA VAL A 125 11.28 13.18 10.93
C VAL A 125 11.16 13.06 9.40
N ALA A 126 10.80 11.89 8.89
CA ALA A 126 10.63 11.69 7.44
C ALA A 126 9.50 12.56 6.88
N VAL A 127 8.36 12.64 7.58
CA VAL A 127 7.21 13.49 7.19
C VAL A 127 7.61 14.97 7.14
N GLU A 128 8.36 15.46 8.15
CA GLU A 128 8.86 16.84 8.15
C GLU A 128 9.82 17.10 6.98
N ALA A 129 10.71 16.16 6.66
CA ALA A 129 11.63 16.28 5.54
C ALA A 129 10.88 16.33 4.20
N ILE A 130 9.91 15.44 3.99
CA ILE A 130 9.08 15.41 2.79
C ILE A 130 8.27 16.71 2.65
N ALA A 131 7.70 17.22 3.74
CA ALA A 131 6.97 18.48 3.73
C ALA A 131 7.85 19.66 3.30
N LYS A 132 9.12 19.70 3.71
CA LYS A 132 10.10 20.72 3.27
C LYS A 132 10.48 20.60 1.80
N MET A 133 10.44 19.40 1.24
CA MET A 133 10.76 19.13 -0.17
C MET A 133 9.55 19.37 -1.09
N SER A 134 8.33 19.38 -0.55
CA SER A 134 7.12 19.53 -1.34
C SER A 134 6.99 20.95 -1.91
N SER A 135 6.46 21.04 -3.12
CA SER A 135 6.16 22.31 -3.81
C SER A 135 4.66 22.39 -4.06
N LYS A 136 4.07 23.55 -3.78
CA LYS A 136 2.65 23.78 -4.10
C LYS A 136 2.47 23.89 -5.61
N VAL A 137 1.49 23.18 -6.14
CA VAL A 137 1.03 23.36 -7.52
C VAL A 137 0.41 24.75 -7.68
N LYS A 138 0.86 25.54 -8.67
CA LYS A 138 0.52 26.97 -8.78
C LYS A 138 -0.28 27.32 -10.02
N ASP A 139 -0.22 26.52 -11.06
CA ASP A 139 -0.84 26.80 -12.34
C ASP A 139 -1.59 25.60 -12.93
N LYS A 140 -2.45 25.90 -13.92
CA LYS A 140 -3.28 24.88 -14.57
C LYS A 140 -2.47 23.85 -15.35
N ASP A 141 -1.33 24.21 -15.89
CA ASP A 141 -0.45 23.29 -16.63
C ASP A 141 0.15 22.24 -15.70
N GLN A 142 0.53 22.64 -14.47
CA GLN A 142 1.00 21.71 -13.45
C GLN A 142 -0.12 20.75 -12.99
N ILE A 143 -1.34 21.28 -12.81
CA ILE A 143 -2.51 20.45 -12.48
C ILE A 143 -2.77 19.42 -13.59
N ALA A 144 -2.76 19.86 -14.85
CA ALA A 144 -2.94 18.98 -16.01
C ALA A 144 -1.88 17.89 -16.09
N LYS A 145 -0.61 18.20 -15.80
CA LYS A 145 0.48 17.21 -15.74
C LYS A 145 0.28 16.18 -14.65
N VAL A 146 -0.13 16.59 -13.45
CA VAL A 146 -0.45 15.67 -12.34
C VAL A 146 -1.61 14.76 -12.72
N ALA A 147 -2.68 15.34 -13.29
CA ALA A 147 -3.84 14.57 -13.72
C ALA A 147 -3.49 13.58 -14.85
N ALA A 148 -2.65 13.98 -15.81
CA ALA A 148 -2.19 13.12 -16.90
C ALA A 148 -1.38 11.91 -16.39
N ILE A 149 -0.51 12.12 -15.41
CA ILE A 149 0.27 11.05 -14.78
C ILE A 149 -0.66 10.07 -14.04
N SER A 150 -1.62 10.60 -13.27
CA SER A 150 -2.56 9.78 -12.51
C SER A 150 -3.49 8.96 -13.41
N ALA A 151 -3.97 9.55 -14.51
CA ALA A 151 -4.84 8.86 -15.47
C ALA A 151 -4.07 7.94 -16.44
N GLY A 152 -2.76 8.09 -16.55
CA GLY A 152 -1.98 7.43 -17.60
C GLY A 152 -2.29 7.91 -19.04
N ASP A 153 -2.97 9.05 -19.17
CA ASP A 153 -3.46 9.61 -20.43
C ASP A 153 -3.33 11.14 -20.43
N ALA A 154 -2.64 11.67 -21.45
CA ALA A 154 -2.39 13.09 -21.60
C ALA A 154 -3.66 13.90 -21.96
N GLU A 155 -4.61 13.32 -22.70
CA GLU A 155 -5.84 14.00 -23.10
C GLU A 155 -6.78 14.17 -21.89
N VAL A 156 -6.88 13.13 -21.04
CA VAL A 156 -7.64 13.20 -19.79
C VAL A 156 -7.03 14.24 -18.84
N GLY A 157 -5.69 14.31 -18.78
CA GLY A 157 -4.99 15.34 -18.00
C GLY A 157 -5.33 16.76 -18.42
N GLN A 158 -5.39 17.03 -19.72
CA GLN A 158 -5.76 18.35 -20.26
C GLN A 158 -7.24 18.71 -19.97
N SER A 159 -8.13 17.73 -20.02
CA SER A 159 -9.54 17.93 -19.71
C SER A 159 -9.77 18.24 -18.22
N GLY A 160 -9.07 17.54 -17.31
CA GLY A 160 -9.11 17.77 -15.87
C GLY A 160 -8.55 19.15 -15.45
N GLY A 161 -7.59 19.68 -16.17
CA GLY A 161 -7.02 21.02 -15.92
C GLY A 161 -7.90 22.18 -16.35
N ARG A 162 -9.03 21.92 -17.01
CA ARG A 162 -10.00 22.96 -17.47
C ARG A 162 -11.16 23.19 -16.50
N CYS A 163 -11.35 22.29 -15.53
CA CYS A 163 -12.31 22.47 -14.44
C CYS A 163 -11.64 23.18 -13.27
#